data_e5fb2ba5a0707c227612822e0f9095ff
#
_entry.id   e5fb2ba5a0707c227612822e0f9095ff
#
_cell.length_a   1.000
_cell.length_b   1.000
_cell.length_c   1.000
_cell.angle_alpha   90.00
_cell.angle_beta   90.00
_cell.angle_gamma   90.00
#
_symmetry.space_group_name_H-M   'P 1'
#
loop_
_entity.id
_entity.type
_entity.pdbx_description
1 polymer ?
#
loop_
_entity_poly.entity_id
_entity_poly.type
_entity_poly.pdbx_seq_one_letter_code
_entity_poly.pdbx_strand_id
1 'polypeptide(L)'
;MKKHLIIATYDGIGTHYSGVGTIAKNIVTALSFITDQIELKVSIAYINVDKESKVFNSECFQAANNLVIKTGGQLIPLCNSTKGQNEWDMWRSFNEWDFTCVSLVSMLNLFLKEDEDNLIILNDTPFLFFAKYRELVTIKNLRYLYFPLSTGKNHAFGNEEWRANRIRVEKKCFSLIKIDVKSKVISLGKRFAQRMTEDYGLSFGNNDYLQNGLCFEKYKSFLNIKFNNNALLKFGIELKEEQKIIFAWGRCSIAKGFKELAKSWVECFEQLPNHHLILQMPNNSGENDYFFEIMDILKEVPRTIVIDDFNPDIWKTILRNKNTDVVCIPSLMDPFPHTSIEAKLFSRNMNYISIISDIDGAVDAFNQNESIYVDPKNTEMFSKKILWAATMEMYKRREIIDRNEATIGSFNFLKIFEFFLKIYL
;
A
#
# COMPACT_ATOMS: atom_id res chain seq x y z
N MET A 1 21.14 18.37 -19.83
CA MET A 1 19.67 18.49 -20.04
C MET A 1 19.01 18.63 -18.69
N LYS A 2 17.97 19.44 -18.59
CA LYS A 2 17.16 19.57 -17.39
C LYS A 2 16.39 18.27 -17.15
N LYS A 3 16.44 17.73 -15.93
CA LYS A 3 15.73 16.49 -15.57
C LYS A 3 14.27 16.80 -15.34
N HIS A 4 13.38 16.03 -15.96
CA HIS A 4 11.94 16.17 -15.82
C HIS A 4 11.32 14.81 -15.44
N LEU A 5 10.78 14.72 -14.21
CA LEU A 5 10.05 13.58 -13.71
C LEU A 5 8.55 13.81 -13.87
N ILE A 6 7.87 12.88 -14.51
CA ILE A 6 6.41 12.86 -14.61
C ILE A 6 5.87 11.68 -13.79
N ILE A 7 4.85 11.90 -12.99
CA ILE A 7 4.15 10.84 -12.26
C ILE A 7 2.74 10.76 -12.80
N ALA A 8 2.35 9.61 -13.35
CA ALA A 8 0.98 9.35 -13.76
C ALA A 8 0.33 8.41 -12.75
N THR A 9 -0.77 8.85 -12.13
CA THR A 9 -1.50 8.08 -11.12
C THR A 9 -3.00 8.34 -11.21
N TYR A 10 -3.80 7.30 -10.93
CA TYR A 10 -5.25 7.46 -10.89
C TYR A 10 -5.78 7.78 -9.49
N ASP A 11 -5.01 7.51 -8.44
CA ASP A 11 -5.36 7.78 -7.04
C ASP A 11 -4.19 8.45 -6.31
N GLY A 12 -4.47 9.12 -5.22
CA GLY A 12 -3.48 9.77 -4.35
C GLY A 12 -3.23 11.26 -4.64
N ILE A 13 -3.93 11.85 -5.62
CA ILE A 13 -3.87 13.28 -5.94
C ILE A 13 -5.26 13.93 -5.79
N GLY A 14 -6.18 13.66 -6.72
CA GLY A 14 -7.56 14.13 -6.62
C GLY A 14 -8.39 13.31 -5.64
N THR A 15 -8.02 12.07 -5.42
CA THR A 15 -8.66 11.11 -4.52
C THR A 15 -7.62 10.42 -3.63
N HIS A 16 -8.05 9.70 -2.61
CA HIS A 16 -7.18 8.86 -1.79
C HIS A 16 -7.95 7.73 -1.12
N TYR A 17 -8.09 6.61 -1.83
CA TYR A 17 -8.86 5.45 -1.36
C TYR A 17 -8.06 4.17 -1.17
N SER A 18 -6.91 4.05 -1.83
CA SER A 18 -6.26 2.76 -2.00
C SER A 18 -4.78 2.78 -1.62
N GLY A 19 -4.18 1.61 -1.60
CA GLY A 19 -2.72 1.46 -1.49
C GLY A 19 -1.97 2.17 -2.63
N VAL A 20 -2.58 2.27 -3.81
CA VAL A 20 -2.04 3.04 -4.96
C VAL A 20 -1.91 4.51 -4.61
N GLY A 21 -2.97 5.09 -4.05
CA GLY A 21 -2.95 6.47 -3.59
C GLY A 21 -1.93 6.71 -2.49
N THR A 22 -1.74 5.74 -1.60
CA THR A 22 -0.71 5.82 -0.55
C THR A 22 0.70 5.88 -1.16
N ILE A 23 0.99 5.09 -2.18
CA ILE A 23 2.29 5.15 -2.89
C ILE A 23 2.47 6.49 -3.58
N ALA A 24 1.47 6.97 -4.32
CA ALA A 24 1.52 8.28 -4.97
C ALA A 24 1.76 9.40 -3.94
N LYS A 25 1.04 9.40 -2.82
CA LYS A 25 1.22 10.34 -1.71
C LYS A 25 2.62 10.26 -1.09
N ASN A 26 3.18 9.06 -0.94
CA ASN A 26 4.55 8.88 -0.44
C ASN A 26 5.58 9.43 -1.44
N ILE A 27 5.41 9.21 -2.75
CA ILE A 27 6.26 9.78 -3.80
C ILE A 27 6.22 11.31 -3.77
N VAL A 28 5.03 11.92 -3.75
CA VAL A 28 4.85 13.38 -3.67
C VAL A 28 5.53 13.94 -2.42
N THR A 29 5.35 13.27 -1.29
CA THR A 29 5.98 13.67 -0.02
C THR A 29 7.50 13.57 -0.09
N ALA A 30 8.06 12.46 -0.58
CA ALA A 30 9.50 12.29 -0.70
C ALA A 30 10.09 13.36 -1.63
N LEU A 31 9.45 13.62 -2.77
CA LEU A 31 9.87 14.65 -3.73
C LEU A 31 9.85 16.06 -3.13
N SER A 32 8.89 16.38 -2.24
CA SER A 32 8.84 17.70 -1.59
C SER A 32 10.10 18.00 -0.76
N PHE A 33 10.75 16.97 -0.20
CA PHE A 33 12.03 17.08 0.50
C PHE A 33 13.24 16.99 -0.44
N ILE A 34 13.20 16.07 -1.40
CA ILE A 34 14.33 15.83 -2.32
C ILE A 34 14.59 17.05 -3.22
N THR A 35 13.54 17.70 -3.70
CA THR A 35 13.64 18.86 -4.60
C THR A 35 14.17 20.14 -3.92
N ASP A 36 14.40 20.12 -2.61
CA ASP A 36 15.19 21.15 -1.91
C ASP A 36 16.70 21.00 -2.13
N GLN A 37 17.13 19.81 -2.56
CA GLN A 37 18.54 19.44 -2.66
C GLN A 37 19.02 19.23 -4.11
N ILE A 38 18.10 18.98 -5.03
CA ILE A 38 18.41 18.72 -6.45
C ILE A 38 17.51 19.53 -7.37
N GLU A 39 18.08 19.98 -8.51
CA GLU A 39 17.28 20.61 -9.56
C GLU A 39 16.52 19.53 -10.34
N LEU A 40 15.22 19.45 -10.11
CA LEU A 40 14.32 18.49 -10.73
C LEU A 40 12.96 19.14 -11.01
N LYS A 41 12.57 19.17 -12.27
CA LYS A 41 11.20 19.54 -12.67
C LYS A 41 10.27 18.35 -12.42
N VAL A 42 9.14 18.55 -11.74
CA VAL A 42 8.16 17.50 -11.44
C VAL A 42 6.81 17.89 -11.99
N SER A 43 6.23 17.03 -12.84
CA SER A 43 4.84 17.14 -13.29
C SER A 43 4.03 15.94 -12.84
N ILE A 44 2.73 16.11 -12.60
CA ILE A 44 1.87 15.04 -12.10
C ILE A 44 0.64 14.93 -13.00
N ALA A 45 0.50 13.81 -13.70
CA ALA A 45 -0.69 13.44 -14.45
C ALA A 45 -1.64 12.65 -13.54
N TYR A 46 -2.86 13.11 -13.41
CA TYR A 46 -3.84 12.56 -12.47
C TYR A 46 -5.23 12.54 -13.07
N ILE A 47 -6.10 11.64 -12.58
CA ILE A 47 -7.51 11.63 -13.00
C ILE A 47 -8.22 12.84 -12.43
N ASN A 48 -8.82 13.61 -13.31
CA ASN A 48 -9.56 14.82 -12.91
C ASN A 48 -10.85 14.44 -12.17
N VAL A 49 -10.97 14.94 -10.96
CA VAL A 49 -12.15 14.77 -10.09
C VAL A 49 -12.72 16.13 -9.77
N ASP A 50 -14.04 16.24 -9.79
CA ASP A 50 -14.71 17.46 -9.37
C ASP A 50 -14.34 17.81 -7.92
N LYS A 51 -13.92 19.05 -7.70
CA LYS A 51 -13.51 19.52 -6.37
C LYS A 51 -14.67 19.58 -5.36
N GLU A 52 -15.90 19.60 -5.84
CA GLU A 52 -17.11 19.55 -5.01
C GLU A 52 -17.54 18.12 -4.70
N SER A 53 -16.92 17.13 -5.34
CA SER A 53 -17.20 15.72 -5.09
C SER A 53 -16.78 15.32 -3.67
N LYS A 54 -17.62 14.49 -3.03
CA LYS A 54 -17.31 13.88 -1.71
C LYS A 54 -16.02 13.05 -1.71
N VAL A 55 -15.58 12.61 -2.87
CA VAL A 55 -14.37 11.79 -3.05
C VAL A 55 -13.12 12.64 -3.27
N PHE A 56 -13.25 13.93 -3.48
CA PHE A 56 -12.11 14.83 -3.67
C PHE A 56 -11.28 14.96 -2.39
N ASN A 57 -9.99 14.73 -2.50
CA ASN A 57 -9.05 14.88 -1.39
C ASN A 57 -8.22 16.16 -1.55
N SER A 58 -8.66 17.21 -0.89
CA SER A 58 -8.03 18.55 -0.97
C SER A 58 -6.59 18.57 -0.43
N GLU A 59 -6.27 17.77 0.61
CA GLU A 59 -4.92 17.69 1.19
C GLU A 59 -3.92 17.13 0.18
N CYS A 60 -4.26 15.98 -0.44
CA CYS A 60 -3.41 15.35 -1.45
C CYS A 60 -3.23 16.24 -2.67
N PHE A 61 -4.32 16.86 -3.14
CA PHE A 61 -4.29 17.78 -4.27
C PHE A 61 -3.40 19.00 -3.99
N GLN A 62 -3.54 19.62 -2.83
CA GLN A 62 -2.74 20.78 -2.45
C GLN A 62 -1.25 20.44 -2.31
N ALA A 63 -0.92 19.28 -1.73
CA ALA A 63 0.47 18.81 -1.62
C ALA A 63 1.11 18.63 -3.01
N ALA A 64 0.39 18.00 -3.94
CA ALA A 64 0.84 17.82 -5.32
C ALA A 64 0.98 19.17 -6.05
N ASN A 65 0.02 20.08 -5.90
CA ASN A 65 0.04 21.40 -6.51
C ASN A 65 1.24 22.24 -6.02
N ASN A 66 1.50 22.22 -4.72
CA ASN A 66 2.66 22.93 -4.15
C ASN A 66 3.97 22.39 -4.70
N LEU A 67 4.11 21.06 -4.84
CA LEU A 67 5.29 20.42 -5.39
C LEU A 67 5.55 20.85 -6.86
N VAL A 68 4.52 20.78 -7.71
CA VAL A 68 4.69 21.12 -9.14
C VAL A 68 5.00 22.60 -9.33
N ILE A 69 4.38 23.50 -8.57
CA ILE A 69 4.69 24.93 -8.59
C ILE A 69 6.14 25.19 -8.18
N LYS A 70 6.57 24.60 -7.05
CA LYS A 70 7.93 24.72 -6.52
C LYS A 70 9.00 24.30 -7.53
N THR A 71 8.71 23.26 -8.31
CA THR A 71 9.68 22.66 -9.25
C THR A 71 9.57 23.18 -10.68
N GLY A 72 8.64 24.09 -10.96
CA GLY A 72 8.38 24.60 -12.31
C GLY A 72 7.73 23.58 -13.25
N GLY A 73 7.08 22.56 -12.69
CA GLY A 73 6.26 21.60 -13.40
C GLY A 73 4.78 21.99 -13.44
N GLN A 74 3.92 20.99 -13.62
CA GLN A 74 2.48 21.24 -13.71
C GLN A 74 1.64 20.03 -13.31
N LEU A 75 0.40 20.29 -12.88
CA LEU A 75 -0.65 19.28 -12.78
C LEU A 75 -1.27 19.07 -14.15
N ILE A 76 -1.36 17.82 -14.60
CA ILE A 76 -1.87 17.41 -15.90
C ILE A 76 -3.16 16.61 -15.65
N PRO A 77 -4.35 17.23 -15.77
CA PRO A 77 -5.59 16.51 -15.61
C PRO A 77 -5.82 15.56 -16.80
N LEU A 78 -6.01 14.28 -16.49
CA LEU A 78 -6.37 13.27 -17.46
C LEU A 78 -7.89 13.11 -17.52
N CYS A 79 -8.40 12.96 -18.73
CA CYS A 79 -9.79 12.64 -18.95
C CYS A 79 -10.04 11.14 -18.77
N ASN A 80 -11.16 10.80 -18.18
CA ASN A 80 -11.75 9.48 -18.21
C ASN A 80 -13.27 9.59 -18.46
N SER A 81 -13.95 8.51 -18.84
CA SER A 81 -15.39 8.56 -19.10
C SER A 81 -16.22 8.62 -17.81
N THR A 82 -15.68 8.12 -16.72
CA THR A 82 -16.34 8.12 -15.41
C THR A 82 -16.31 9.49 -14.73
N LYS A 83 -15.54 10.43 -15.26
CA LYS A 83 -15.32 11.79 -14.69
C LYS A 83 -14.89 11.75 -13.22
N GLY A 84 -14.25 10.67 -12.78
CA GLY A 84 -13.86 10.48 -11.39
C GLY A 84 -15.03 10.21 -10.44
N GLN A 85 -16.20 9.85 -10.95
CA GLN A 85 -17.35 9.56 -10.09
C GLN A 85 -17.14 8.32 -9.24
N ASN A 86 -16.40 7.34 -9.79
CA ASN A 86 -16.07 6.11 -9.10
C ASN A 86 -14.73 5.55 -9.63
N GLU A 87 -13.71 5.53 -8.79
CA GLU A 87 -12.38 4.98 -9.14
C GLU A 87 -12.43 3.50 -9.48
N TRP A 88 -13.34 2.76 -8.85
CA TRP A 88 -13.51 1.34 -9.06
C TRP A 88 -13.98 1.03 -10.49
N ASP A 89 -14.81 1.88 -11.07
CA ASP A 89 -15.28 1.70 -12.45
C ASP A 89 -14.13 1.89 -13.43
N MET A 90 -13.26 2.88 -13.20
CA MET A 90 -12.06 3.06 -14.00
C MET A 90 -11.15 1.84 -13.92
N TRP A 91 -10.90 1.32 -12.72
CA TRP A 91 -10.02 0.19 -12.52
C TRP A 91 -10.56 -1.11 -13.13
N ARG A 92 -11.88 -1.28 -13.19
CA ARG A 92 -12.57 -2.46 -13.74
C ARG A 92 -12.68 -2.46 -15.27
N SER A 93 -12.53 -1.33 -15.93
CA SER A 93 -12.81 -1.19 -17.36
C SER A 93 -11.55 -1.05 -18.20
N PHE A 94 -11.30 -2.01 -19.10
CA PHE A 94 -10.22 -1.90 -20.08
C PHE A 94 -10.39 -0.73 -21.05
N ASN A 95 -11.62 -0.33 -21.34
CA ASN A 95 -11.88 0.86 -22.16
C ASN A 95 -11.40 2.12 -21.43
N GLU A 96 -11.60 2.21 -20.11
CA GLU A 96 -11.08 3.33 -19.32
C GLU A 96 -9.55 3.34 -19.29
N TRP A 97 -8.90 2.17 -19.25
CA TRP A 97 -7.44 2.11 -19.33
C TRP A 97 -6.93 2.62 -20.67
N ASP A 98 -7.60 2.21 -21.79
CA ASP A 98 -7.28 2.72 -23.12
C ASP A 98 -7.48 4.24 -23.18
N PHE A 99 -8.64 4.72 -22.76
CA PHE A 99 -8.98 6.15 -22.79
C PHE A 99 -8.00 6.99 -21.95
N THR A 100 -7.70 6.55 -20.74
CA THR A 100 -6.75 7.22 -19.84
C THR A 100 -5.34 7.28 -20.46
N CYS A 101 -4.88 6.19 -21.06
CA CYS A 101 -3.55 6.15 -21.68
C CYS A 101 -3.48 6.99 -22.96
N VAL A 102 -4.52 7.02 -23.77
CA VAL A 102 -4.61 7.92 -24.95
C VAL A 102 -4.63 9.39 -24.50
N SER A 103 -5.40 9.73 -23.46
CA SER A 103 -5.38 11.06 -22.85
C SER A 103 -3.98 11.43 -22.35
N LEU A 104 -3.31 10.51 -21.64
CA LEU A 104 -1.93 10.73 -21.17
C LEU A 104 -0.98 11.01 -22.34
N VAL A 105 -0.97 10.18 -23.38
CA VAL A 105 -0.12 10.37 -24.58
C VAL A 105 -0.37 11.71 -25.24
N SER A 106 -1.63 12.10 -25.41
CA SER A 106 -2.01 13.39 -25.99
C SER A 106 -1.45 14.55 -25.17
N MET A 107 -1.57 14.47 -23.83
CA MET A 107 -1.03 15.49 -22.93
C MET A 107 0.50 15.52 -22.93
N LEU A 108 1.17 14.37 -22.94
CA LEU A 108 2.63 14.30 -23.02
C LEU A 108 3.15 14.97 -24.28
N ASN A 109 2.51 14.78 -25.44
CA ASN A 109 2.89 15.43 -26.69
C ASN A 109 2.72 16.95 -26.68
N LEU A 110 1.87 17.48 -25.80
CA LEU A 110 1.68 18.92 -25.61
C LEU A 110 2.71 19.54 -24.66
N PHE A 111 3.14 18.81 -23.63
CA PHE A 111 3.90 19.38 -22.52
C PHE A 111 5.36 18.98 -22.46
N LEU A 112 5.76 17.86 -23.05
CA LEU A 112 7.14 17.42 -23.03
C LEU A 112 8.00 18.22 -24.01
N LYS A 113 9.28 18.36 -23.66
CA LYS A 113 10.29 19.02 -24.49
C LYS A 113 11.42 18.05 -24.82
N GLU A 114 11.96 18.15 -26.03
CA GLU A 114 13.10 17.31 -26.48
C GLU A 114 14.41 17.66 -25.80
N ASP A 115 14.56 18.88 -25.31
CA ASP A 115 15.76 19.37 -24.61
C ASP A 115 15.77 19.01 -23.11
N GLU A 116 14.73 18.35 -22.62
CA GLU A 116 14.65 17.82 -21.25
C GLU A 116 14.90 16.30 -21.24
N ASP A 117 15.52 15.77 -20.18
CA ASP A 117 15.63 14.33 -19.93
C ASP A 117 14.36 13.87 -19.20
N ASN A 118 13.47 13.23 -19.96
CA ASN A 118 12.11 12.92 -19.51
C ASN A 118 12.00 11.49 -18.98
N LEU A 119 11.57 11.35 -17.73
CA LEU A 119 11.23 10.07 -17.09
C LEU A 119 9.78 10.10 -16.60
N ILE A 120 8.98 9.13 -16.99
CA ILE A 120 7.62 8.96 -16.45
C ILE A 120 7.50 7.72 -15.58
N ILE A 121 6.93 7.87 -14.39
CA ILE A 121 6.46 6.78 -13.52
C ILE A 121 4.97 6.58 -13.78
N LEU A 122 4.62 5.38 -14.21
CA LEU A 122 3.25 4.94 -14.48
C LEU A 122 2.77 4.11 -13.29
N ASN A 123 1.96 4.72 -12.43
CA ASN A 123 1.57 4.12 -11.16
C ASN A 123 0.29 3.30 -11.30
N ASP A 124 0.45 1.98 -11.32
CA ASP A 124 -0.54 0.91 -11.34
C ASP A 124 -1.30 0.68 -12.67
N THR A 125 -2.17 -0.27 -12.59
CA THR A 125 -2.83 -1.03 -13.64
C THR A 125 -3.45 -0.21 -14.78
N PRO A 126 -4.18 0.90 -14.54
CA PRO A 126 -4.76 1.67 -15.64
C PRO A 126 -3.73 2.19 -16.65
N PHE A 127 -2.48 2.43 -16.19
CA PHE A 127 -1.41 2.94 -17.04
C PHE A 127 -0.60 1.86 -17.76
N LEU A 128 -0.90 0.59 -17.54
CA LEU A 128 -0.23 -0.50 -18.26
C LEU A 128 -0.42 -0.41 -19.78
N PHE A 129 -1.58 0.11 -20.22
CA PHE A 129 -1.86 0.29 -21.64
C PHE A 129 -1.01 1.38 -22.32
N PHE A 130 -0.30 2.18 -21.56
CA PHE A 130 0.69 3.10 -22.13
C PHE A 130 1.69 2.37 -23.04
N ALA A 131 2.06 1.13 -22.71
CA ALA A 131 2.93 0.31 -23.54
C ALA A 131 2.40 0.12 -24.99
N LYS A 132 1.06 0.10 -25.18
CA LYS A 132 0.42 -0.01 -26.50
C LYS A 132 0.52 1.28 -27.32
N TYR A 133 0.60 2.41 -26.64
CA TYR A 133 0.54 3.75 -27.22
C TYR A 133 1.88 4.48 -27.17
N ARG A 134 2.93 3.83 -26.68
CA ARG A 134 4.26 4.43 -26.50
C ARG A 134 4.81 5.07 -27.79
N GLU A 135 4.60 4.44 -28.93
CA GLU A 135 5.08 4.92 -30.23
C GLU A 135 4.36 6.19 -30.72
N LEU A 136 3.17 6.49 -30.16
CA LEU A 136 2.44 7.73 -30.46
C LEU A 136 2.99 8.95 -29.70
N VAL A 137 3.88 8.73 -28.74
CA VAL A 137 4.59 9.83 -28.07
C VAL A 137 5.70 10.33 -28.99
N THR A 138 5.59 11.58 -29.41
CA THR A 138 6.51 12.20 -30.39
C THR A 138 7.91 12.44 -29.83
N ILE A 139 8.02 12.64 -28.52
CA ILE A 139 9.29 12.87 -27.82
C ILE A 139 10.06 11.56 -27.70
N LYS A 140 11.23 11.50 -28.39
CA LYS A 140 12.02 10.27 -28.49
C LYS A 140 12.81 9.93 -27.22
N ASN A 141 13.19 10.92 -26.43
CA ASN A 141 14.01 10.74 -25.21
C ASN A 141 13.19 10.36 -23.96
N LEU A 142 11.88 10.13 -24.07
CA LEU A 142 11.05 9.69 -22.95
C LEU A 142 11.40 8.25 -22.54
N ARG A 143 11.78 8.08 -21.28
CA ARG A 143 11.89 6.79 -20.57
C ARG A 143 10.66 6.59 -19.69
N TYR A 144 10.24 5.34 -19.48
CA TYR A 144 9.12 5.08 -18.56
C TYR A 144 9.35 3.87 -17.65
N LEU A 145 8.86 4.01 -16.43
CA LEU A 145 8.88 2.98 -15.39
C LEU A 145 7.43 2.65 -15.03
N TYR A 146 7.04 1.40 -15.26
CA TYR A 146 5.72 0.94 -14.87
C TYR A 146 5.78 0.30 -13.47
N PHE A 147 4.97 0.81 -12.55
CA PHE A 147 4.84 0.34 -11.18
C PHE A 147 3.57 -0.51 -11.03
N PRO A 148 3.62 -1.83 -11.19
CA PRO A 148 2.50 -2.68 -10.87
C PRO A 148 2.31 -2.73 -9.36
N LEU A 149 1.11 -2.40 -8.89
CA LEU A 149 0.73 -2.55 -7.48
C LEU A 149 -0.18 -3.75 -7.27
N SER A 150 -0.70 -4.30 -8.35
CA SER A 150 -1.46 -5.55 -8.41
C SER A 150 -1.42 -6.14 -9.81
N THR A 151 -1.71 -7.43 -9.93
CA THR A 151 -1.89 -8.11 -11.22
C THR A 151 -3.11 -9.02 -11.18
N GLY A 152 -3.60 -9.44 -12.33
CA GLY A 152 -4.71 -10.39 -12.42
C GLY A 152 -4.43 -11.73 -11.74
N LYS A 153 -3.16 -12.09 -11.53
CA LYS A 153 -2.77 -13.28 -10.77
C LYS A 153 -2.69 -13.05 -9.27
N ASN A 154 -2.41 -11.82 -8.84
CA ASN A 154 -2.13 -11.47 -7.45
C ASN A 154 -3.18 -10.54 -6.84
N HIS A 155 -4.40 -10.53 -7.38
CA HIS A 155 -5.50 -9.73 -6.84
C HIS A 155 -6.81 -10.52 -6.84
N ALA A 156 -7.51 -10.52 -5.72
CA ALA A 156 -8.75 -11.27 -5.54
C ALA A 156 -9.97 -10.64 -6.22
N PHE A 157 -9.82 -9.43 -6.78
CA PHE A 157 -10.92 -8.66 -7.32
C PHE A 157 -11.40 -9.17 -8.69
N GLY A 158 -12.71 -9.12 -8.90
CA GLY A 158 -13.38 -9.50 -10.14
C GLY A 158 -13.73 -10.99 -10.21
N ASN A 159 -14.64 -11.33 -11.14
CA ASN A 159 -14.96 -12.71 -11.43
C ASN A 159 -13.82 -13.39 -12.23
N GLU A 160 -13.92 -14.70 -12.39
CA GLU A 160 -12.88 -15.49 -13.08
C GLU A 160 -12.68 -15.05 -14.55
N GLU A 161 -13.74 -14.70 -15.26
CA GLU A 161 -13.66 -14.24 -16.64
C GLU A 161 -12.90 -12.92 -16.74
N TRP A 162 -13.23 -11.94 -15.90
CA TRP A 162 -12.52 -10.66 -15.85
C TRP A 162 -11.04 -10.85 -15.51
N ARG A 163 -10.73 -11.71 -14.52
CA ARG A 163 -9.35 -12.03 -14.14
C ARG A 163 -8.57 -12.67 -15.28
N ALA A 164 -9.17 -13.64 -15.97
CA ALA A 164 -8.54 -14.29 -17.13
C ALA A 164 -8.27 -13.28 -18.25
N ASN A 165 -9.22 -12.40 -18.53
CA ASN A 165 -9.07 -11.32 -19.50
C ASN A 165 -7.94 -10.35 -19.09
N ARG A 166 -7.89 -9.96 -17.80
CA ARG A 166 -6.83 -9.11 -17.26
C ARG A 166 -5.46 -9.74 -17.44
N ILE A 167 -5.29 -11.00 -17.05
CA ILE A 167 -4.00 -11.72 -17.20
C ILE A 167 -3.56 -11.76 -18.67
N ARG A 168 -4.50 -11.97 -19.60
CA ARG A 168 -4.21 -12.00 -21.05
C ARG A 168 -3.72 -10.63 -21.54
N VAL A 169 -4.37 -9.57 -21.12
CA VAL A 169 -4.02 -8.19 -21.47
C VAL A 169 -2.67 -7.81 -20.87
N GLU A 170 -2.45 -8.14 -19.60
CA GLU A 170 -1.18 -7.90 -18.89
C GLU A 170 -0.01 -8.59 -19.60
N LYS A 171 -0.15 -9.88 -19.97
CA LYS A 171 0.89 -10.60 -20.73
C LYS A 171 1.24 -9.90 -22.02
N LYS A 172 0.24 -9.40 -22.77
CA LYS A 172 0.47 -8.66 -24.00
C LYS A 172 1.25 -7.34 -23.76
N CYS A 173 0.84 -6.57 -22.77
CA CYS A 173 1.50 -5.29 -22.46
C CYS A 173 2.92 -5.51 -21.91
N PHE A 174 3.14 -6.48 -21.02
CA PHE A 174 4.48 -6.84 -20.55
C PHE A 174 5.40 -7.31 -21.68
N SER A 175 4.87 -7.99 -22.71
CA SER A 175 5.66 -8.34 -23.89
C SER A 175 6.15 -7.10 -24.65
N LEU A 176 5.34 -6.03 -24.72
CA LEU A 176 5.76 -4.75 -25.32
C LEU A 176 6.82 -4.06 -24.44
N ILE A 177 6.66 -4.06 -23.11
CA ILE A 177 7.67 -3.50 -22.21
C ILE A 177 9.00 -4.23 -22.34
N LYS A 178 9.01 -5.56 -22.51
CA LYS A 178 10.25 -6.34 -22.66
C LYS A 178 11.11 -5.94 -23.83
N ILE A 179 10.52 -5.51 -24.94
CA ILE A 179 11.24 -5.14 -26.17
C ILE A 179 11.60 -3.66 -26.21
N ASP A 180 11.00 -2.82 -25.37
CA ASP A 180 11.31 -1.40 -25.31
C ASP A 180 12.47 -1.14 -24.32
N VAL A 181 13.65 -0.86 -24.86
CA VAL A 181 14.87 -0.60 -24.07
C VAL A 181 14.80 0.65 -23.17
N LYS A 182 13.77 1.49 -23.36
CA LYS A 182 13.55 2.72 -22.57
C LYS A 182 12.55 2.52 -21.45
N SER A 183 12.12 1.29 -21.23
CA SER A 183 11.12 0.94 -20.25
C SER A 183 11.60 -0.10 -19.24
N LYS A 184 11.03 -0.06 -18.06
CA LYS A 184 11.17 -1.11 -17.04
C LYS A 184 9.90 -1.27 -16.23
N VAL A 185 9.71 -2.48 -15.71
CA VAL A 185 8.76 -2.75 -14.63
C VAL A 185 9.48 -2.59 -13.30
N ILE A 186 8.90 -1.86 -12.38
CA ILE A 186 9.43 -1.65 -11.03
C ILE A 186 8.40 -2.17 -10.02
N SER A 187 8.64 -3.35 -9.51
CA SER A 187 7.77 -3.98 -8.53
C SER A 187 7.96 -3.40 -7.13
N LEU A 188 6.91 -3.34 -6.33
CA LEU A 188 7.04 -2.99 -4.92
C LEU A 188 7.49 -4.21 -4.12
N GLY A 189 8.76 -4.21 -3.68
CA GLY A 189 9.36 -5.29 -2.92
C GLY A 189 9.90 -6.43 -3.77
N LYS A 190 10.81 -7.18 -3.16
CA LYS A 190 11.56 -8.27 -3.80
C LYS A 190 10.66 -9.46 -4.15
N ARG A 191 9.75 -9.80 -3.23
CA ARG A 191 8.84 -10.96 -3.41
C ARG A 191 7.91 -10.75 -4.59
N PHE A 192 7.38 -9.54 -4.76
CA PHE A 192 6.52 -9.23 -5.88
C PHE A 192 7.30 -9.21 -7.20
N ALA A 193 8.54 -8.70 -7.22
CA ALA A 193 9.41 -8.77 -8.40
C ALA A 193 9.68 -10.22 -8.83
N GLN A 194 9.91 -11.12 -7.87
CA GLN A 194 10.06 -12.54 -8.15
C GLN A 194 8.79 -13.11 -8.80
N ARG A 195 7.61 -12.82 -8.25
CA ARG A 195 6.33 -13.23 -8.85
C ARG A 195 6.12 -12.69 -10.25
N MET A 196 6.51 -11.44 -10.52
CA MET A 196 6.45 -10.87 -11.87
C MET A 196 7.31 -11.66 -12.86
N THR A 197 8.45 -12.20 -12.42
CA THR A 197 9.27 -13.11 -13.22
C THR A 197 8.58 -14.44 -13.47
N GLU A 198 8.05 -15.06 -12.43
CA GLU A 198 7.39 -16.38 -12.49
C GLU A 198 6.10 -16.33 -13.33
N ASP A 199 5.28 -15.32 -13.13
CA ASP A 199 3.93 -15.20 -13.71
C ASP A 199 3.91 -14.64 -15.13
N TYR A 200 4.81 -13.71 -15.43
CA TYR A 200 4.83 -12.95 -16.68
C TYR A 200 6.15 -13.06 -17.45
N GLY A 201 7.10 -13.84 -16.93
CA GLY A 201 8.38 -14.09 -17.57
C GLY A 201 9.23 -12.82 -17.74
N LEU A 202 9.12 -11.86 -16.82
CA LEU A 202 9.96 -10.66 -16.82
C LEU A 202 11.35 -11.02 -16.31
N SER A 203 12.39 -10.75 -17.10
CA SER A 203 13.79 -10.99 -16.71
C SER A 203 14.34 -9.83 -15.88
N PHE A 204 15.47 -10.04 -15.22
CA PHE A 204 16.17 -9.04 -14.42
C PHE A 204 16.44 -7.71 -15.15
N GLY A 205 16.67 -7.74 -16.47
CA GLY A 205 16.86 -6.51 -17.27
C GLY A 205 15.61 -5.64 -17.41
N ASN A 206 14.42 -6.26 -17.39
CA ASN A 206 13.13 -5.60 -17.58
C ASN A 206 12.33 -5.43 -16.30
N ASN A 207 12.73 -6.09 -15.22
CA ASN A 207 12.06 -6.09 -13.94
C ASN A 207 13.06 -5.77 -12.84
N ASP A 208 12.76 -4.76 -12.06
CA ASP A 208 13.51 -4.35 -10.90
C ASP A 208 12.52 -4.14 -9.74
N TYR A 209 12.99 -3.77 -8.57
CA TYR A 209 12.10 -3.48 -7.47
C TYR A 209 12.49 -2.21 -6.72
N LEU A 210 11.46 -1.53 -6.26
CA LEU A 210 11.54 -0.47 -5.27
C LEU A 210 11.07 -1.05 -3.94
N GLN A 211 11.92 -1.00 -2.92
CA GLN A 211 11.49 -1.34 -1.56
C GLN A 211 10.36 -0.39 -1.14
N ASN A 212 9.20 -0.94 -0.77
CA ASN A 212 8.15 -0.10 -0.23
C ASN A 212 8.55 0.45 1.15
N GLY A 213 8.00 1.58 1.53
CA GLY A 213 8.36 2.27 2.77
C GLY A 213 7.33 3.31 3.19
N LEU A 214 7.63 4.00 4.28
CA LEU A 214 6.85 5.12 4.80
C LEU A 214 7.72 6.36 4.94
N CYS A 215 7.16 7.53 4.70
CA CYS A 215 7.81 8.79 5.04
C CYS A 215 7.75 9.01 6.56
N PHE A 216 8.80 8.60 7.26
CA PHE A 216 8.86 8.60 8.74
C PHE A 216 8.60 9.97 9.36
N GLU A 217 8.93 11.02 8.63
CA GLU A 217 8.72 12.41 9.03
C GLU A 217 7.26 12.71 9.38
N LYS A 218 6.31 12.08 8.69
CA LYS A 218 4.86 12.23 8.95
C LYS A 218 4.40 11.61 10.27
N TYR A 219 5.16 10.68 10.81
CA TYR A 219 4.76 9.90 11.99
C TYR A 219 5.52 10.30 13.25
N LYS A 220 6.48 11.24 13.16
CA LYS A 220 7.35 11.63 14.30
C LYS A 220 6.58 12.02 15.56
N SER A 221 5.48 12.75 15.43
CA SER A 221 4.64 13.15 16.55
C SER A 221 4.04 11.96 17.30
N PHE A 222 3.62 10.92 16.58
CA PHE A 222 3.05 9.71 17.18
C PHE A 222 4.12 8.77 17.75
N LEU A 223 5.28 8.65 17.10
CA LEU A 223 6.33 7.70 17.50
C LEU A 223 6.94 7.99 18.89
N ASN A 224 6.83 9.23 19.36
CA ASN A 224 7.34 9.63 20.66
C ASN A 224 6.32 9.53 21.79
N ILE A 225 5.05 9.20 21.47
CA ILE A 225 3.97 9.09 22.45
C ILE A 225 3.70 7.62 22.75
N LYS A 226 3.46 7.33 24.05
CA LYS A 226 2.89 6.05 24.48
C LYS A 226 1.53 6.32 25.10
N PHE A 227 0.52 5.61 24.64
CA PHE A 227 -0.85 5.68 25.16
C PHE A 227 -1.13 4.58 26.17
N ASN A 228 -2.16 4.76 26.97
CA ASN A 228 -2.80 3.72 27.77
C ASN A 228 -4.22 3.48 27.24
N ASN A 229 -4.94 2.53 27.82
CA ASN A 229 -6.29 2.18 27.38
C ASN A 229 -7.26 3.36 27.48
N ASN A 230 -7.09 4.31 28.41
CA ASN A 230 -7.95 5.48 28.51
C ASN A 230 -7.90 6.37 27.24
N ALA A 231 -6.80 6.36 26.48
CA ALA A 231 -6.72 7.08 25.23
C ALA A 231 -7.65 6.53 24.14
N LEU A 232 -8.16 5.31 24.32
CA LEU A 232 -9.08 4.65 23.40
C LEU A 232 -10.54 5.07 23.63
N LEU A 233 -10.86 5.63 24.79
CA LEU A 233 -12.22 6.07 25.15
C LEU A 233 -12.77 7.12 24.16
N LYS A 234 -11.89 8.00 23.63
CA LYS A 234 -12.30 8.98 22.61
C LYS A 234 -12.81 8.37 21.30
N PHE A 235 -12.56 7.07 21.09
CA PHE A 235 -13.05 6.30 19.96
C PHE A 235 -14.17 5.32 20.34
N GLY A 236 -14.70 5.41 21.57
CA GLY A 236 -15.73 4.51 22.08
C GLY A 236 -15.22 3.11 22.45
N ILE A 237 -13.91 2.94 22.61
CA ILE A 237 -13.30 1.66 22.98
C ILE A 237 -13.01 1.67 24.48
N GLU A 238 -13.76 0.88 25.24
CA GLU A 238 -13.64 0.77 26.68
C GLU A 238 -12.86 -0.48 27.07
N LEU A 239 -11.68 -0.31 27.62
CA LEU A 239 -10.81 -1.38 28.15
C LEU A 239 -10.31 -1.01 29.53
N LYS A 240 -10.28 -1.99 30.44
CA LYS A 240 -9.62 -1.82 31.75
C LYS A 240 -8.12 -1.68 31.57
N GLU A 241 -7.46 -1.09 32.57
CA GLU A 241 -6.04 -0.76 32.45
C GLU A 241 -5.14 -1.98 32.23
N GLU A 242 -5.48 -3.11 32.84
CA GLU A 242 -4.73 -4.37 32.74
C GLU A 242 -5.02 -5.19 31.47
N GLN A 243 -6.08 -4.85 30.73
CA GLN A 243 -6.46 -5.58 29.53
C GLN A 243 -5.52 -5.33 28.38
N LYS A 244 -5.16 -6.40 27.69
CA LYS A 244 -4.23 -6.41 26.58
C LYS A 244 -4.95 -6.46 25.23
N ILE A 245 -4.27 -6.06 24.19
CA ILE A 245 -4.83 -5.91 22.85
C ILE A 245 -4.12 -6.84 21.88
N ILE A 246 -4.91 -7.60 21.13
CA ILE A 246 -4.53 -8.25 19.87
C ILE A 246 -5.18 -7.42 18.76
N PHE A 247 -4.41 -6.93 17.82
CA PHE A 247 -4.88 -5.92 16.87
C PHE A 247 -4.61 -6.29 15.41
N ALA A 248 -5.59 -6.00 14.55
CA ALA A 248 -5.42 -5.99 13.10
C ALA A 248 -6.22 -4.83 12.49
N TRP A 249 -5.72 -4.26 11.39
CA TRP A 249 -6.39 -3.16 10.69
C TRP A 249 -6.19 -3.20 9.19
N GLY A 250 -7.07 -2.55 8.46
CA GLY A 250 -7.05 -2.43 7.01
C GLY A 250 -8.46 -2.43 6.44
N ARG A 251 -8.61 -2.23 5.13
CA ARG A 251 -9.93 -2.34 4.48
C ARG A 251 -10.53 -3.72 4.74
N CYS A 252 -11.84 -3.77 4.97
CA CYS A 252 -12.56 -5.04 5.00
C CYS A 252 -12.56 -5.65 3.60
N SER A 253 -11.69 -6.61 3.37
CA SER A 253 -11.60 -7.33 2.10
C SER A 253 -11.01 -8.73 2.31
N ILE A 254 -11.39 -9.66 1.44
CA ILE A 254 -10.89 -11.05 1.47
C ILE A 254 -9.36 -11.08 1.46
N ALA A 255 -8.73 -10.18 0.69
CA ALA A 255 -7.28 -10.09 0.59
C ALA A 255 -6.57 -9.82 1.93
N LYS A 256 -7.27 -9.26 2.92
CA LYS A 256 -6.70 -8.91 4.23
C LYS A 256 -6.78 -10.01 5.28
N GLY A 257 -7.53 -11.10 5.04
CA GLY A 257 -7.54 -12.28 5.90
C GLY A 257 -8.17 -12.08 7.27
N PHE A 258 -9.06 -11.12 7.44
CA PHE A 258 -9.74 -10.89 8.72
C PHE A 258 -10.63 -12.05 9.14
N LYS A 259 -11.23 -12.78 8.18
CA LYS A 259 -12.04 -13.96 8.44
C LYS A 259 -11.21 -15.09 9.05
N GLU A 260 -10.01 -15.30 8.53
CA GLU A 260 -9.06 -16.29 9.02
C GLU A 260 -8.60 -15.95 10.45
N LEU A 261 -8.31 -14.67 10.71
CA LEU A 261 -7.99 -14.20 12.07
C LEU A 261 -9.16 -14.35 13.02
N ALA A 262 -10.39 -14.02 12.59
CA ALA A 262 -11.59 -14.21 13.41
C ALA A 262 -11.78 -15.67 13.81
N LYS A 263 -11.66 -16.62 12.86
CA LYS A 263 -11.71 -18.05 13.14
C LYS A 263 -10.62 -18.48 14.12
N SER A 264 -9.40 -18.02 13.92
CA SER A 264 -8.27 -18.34 14.81
C SER A 264 -8.48 -17.79 16.24
N TRP A 265 -9.11 -16.61 16.36
CA TRP A 265 -9.46 -16.05 17.66
C TRP A 265 -10.50 -16.90 18.40
N VAL A 266 -11.55 -17.36 17.70
CA VAL A 266 -12.55 -18.30 18.27
C VAL A 266 -11.90 -19.54 18.88
N GLU A 267 -10.81 -20.03 18.29
CA GLU A 267 -10.11 -21.23 18.78
C GLU A 267 -9.24 -20.98 20.04
N CYS A 268 -8.86 -19.73 20.33
CA CYS A 268 -7.88 -19.46 21.38
C CYS A 268 -8.32 -18.43 22.45
N PHE A 269 -9.42 -17.72 22.27
CA PHE A 269 -9.81 -16.61 23.15
C PHE A 269 -10.02 -17.02 24.62
N GLU A 270 -10.50 -18.23 24.90
CA GLU A 270 -10.69 -18.71 26.26
C GLU A 270 -9.36 -18.84 27.03
N GLN A 271 -8.29 -19.19 26.32
CA GLN A 271 -6.96 -19.32 26.92
C GLN A 271 -6.28 -17.95 27.14
N LEU A 272 -6.90 -16.87 26.68
CA LEU A 272 -6.41 -15.49 26.78
C LEU A 272 -7.42 -14.57 27.50
N PRO A 273 -7.73 -14.82 28.77
CA PRO A 273 -8.84 -14.15 29.48
C PRO A 273 -8.68 -12.63 29.62
N ASN A 274 -7.44 -12.12 29.54
CA ASN A 274 -7.13 -10.70 29.67
C ASN A 274 -6.92 -10.00 28.32
N HIS A 275 -7.10 -10.70 27.18
CA HIS A 275 -6.91 -10.11 25.85
C HIS A 275 -8.23 -9.80 25.16
N HIS A 276 -8.22 -8.71 24.41
CA HIS A 276 -9.28 -8.31 23.49
C HIS A 276 -8.76 -8.36 22.05
N LEU A 277 -9.52 -8.95 21.15
CA LEU A 277 -9.30 -8.78 19.72
C LEU A 277 -9.95 -7.46 19.29
N ILE A 278 -9.18 -6.58 18.67
CA ILE A 278 -9.69 -5.35 18.05
C ILE A 278 -9.41 -5.43 16.54
N LEU A 279 -10.46 -5.34 15.75
CA LEU A 279 -10.39 -5.29 14.30
C LEU A 279 -10.86 -3.91 13.83
N GLN A 280 -9.94 -3.10 13.28
CA GLN A 280 -10.34 -1.90 12.56
C GLN A 280 -10.42 -2.24 11.07
N MET A 281 -11.64 -2.50 10.58
CA MET A 281 -11.89 -2.97 9.23
C MET A 281 -13.05 -2.21 8.56
N PRO A 282 -12.81 -0.96 8.13
CA PRO A 282 -13.84 -0.15 7.47
C PRO A 282 -14.38 -0.86 6.22
N ASN A 283 -15.71 -0.95 6.14
CA ASN A 283 -16.43 -1.65 5.07
C ASN A 283 -16.73 -0.74 3.88
N ASN A 284 -15.74 -0.01 3.40
CA ASN A 284 -15.86 0.91 2.28
C ASN A 284 -15.67 0.24 0.91
N SER A 285 -15.29 -1.05 0.90
CA SER A 285 -14.93 -1.78 -0.34
C SER A 285 -16.15 -2.36 -1.07
N GLY A 286 -17.34 -2.30 -0.49
CA GLY A 286 -18.54 -2.95 -1.03
C GLY A 286 -18.54 -4.47 -0.90
N GLU A 287 -17.65 -5.05 -0.11
CA GLU A 287 -17.60 -6.48 0.23
C GLU A 287 -18.48 -6.76 1.47
N ASN A 288 -19.75 -6.34 1.42
CA ASN A 288 -20.68 -6.45 2.54
C ASN A 288 -20.85 -7.89 3.03
N ASP A 289 -20.94 -8.86 2.13
CA ASP A 289 -21.10 -10.28 2.51
C ASP A 289 -19.91 -10.76 3.34
N TYR A 290 -18.69 -10.38 2.94
CA TYR A 290 -17.48 -10.73 3.68
C TYR A 290 -17.43 -10.09 5.07
N PHE A 291 -17.89 -8.83 5.18
CA PHE A 291 -18.00 -8.16 6.48
C PHE A 291 -18.98 -8.88 7.40
N PHE A 292 -20.18 -9.21 6.89
CA PHE A 292 -21.20 -9.92 7.67
C PHE A 292 -20.78 -11.33 8.06
N GLU A 293 -20.06 -12.06 7.19
CA GLU A 293 -19.46 -13.34 7.55
C GLU A 293 -18.51 -13.25 8.77
N ILE A 294 -17.69 -12.20 8.82
CA ILE A 294 -16.79 -11.97 9.96
C ILE A 294 -17.61 -11.64 11.23
N MET A 295 -18.62 -10.79 11.10
CA MET A 295 -19.50 -10.43 12.22
C MET A 295 -20.25 -11.64 12.77
N ASP A 296 -20.71 -12.55 11.91
CA ASP A 296 -21.37 -13.79 12.35
C ASP A 296 -20.42 -14.73 13.09
N ILE A 297 -19.16 -14.87 12.64
CA ILE A 297 -18.15 -15.66 13.35
C ILE A 297 -17.89 -15.10 14.76
N LEU A 298 -17.90 -13.78 14.91
CA LEU A 298 -17.52 -13.09 16.15
C LEU A 298 -18.70 -12.77 17.07
N LYS A 299 -19.94 -12.99 16.64
CA LYS A 299 -21.17 -12.56 17.32
C LYS A 299 -21.29 -12.99 18.78
N GLU A 300 -20.92 -14.23 19.07
CA GLU A 300 -21.00 -14.81 20.42
C GLU A 300 -19.61 -14.88 21.10
N VAL A 301 -18.58 -14.27 20.50
CA VAL A 301 -17.21 -14.31 21.01
C VAL A 301 -16.93 -13.08 21.87
N PRO A 302 -16.82 -13.25 23.19
CA PRO A 302 -16.58 -12.15 24.11
C PRO A 302 -15.19 -11.53 23.84
N ARG A 303 -15.00 -10.30 24.31
CA ARG A 303 -13.73 -9.57 24.20
C ARG A 303 -13.30 -9.33 22.75
N THR A 304 -14.29 -9.12 21.87
CA THR A 304 -14.06 -8.74 20.48
C THR A 304 -14.68 -7.37 20.22
N ILE A 305 -13.91 -6.50 19.58
CA ILE A 305 -14.30 -5.14 19.19
C ILE A 305 -14.04 -4.97 17.69
N VAL A 306 -15.08 -4.68 16.95
CA VAL A 306 -15.01 -4.39 15.51
C VAL A 306 -15.30 -2.92 15.29
N ILE A 307 -14.43 -2.24 14.55
CA ILE A 307 -14.49 -0.81 14.26
C ILE A 307 -14.65 -0.65 12.74
N ASP A 308 -15.84 -0.23 12.33
CA ASP A 308 -16.15 0.11 10.94
C ASP A 308 -15.97 1.62 10.72
N ASP A 309 -14.74 2.10 10.92
CA ASP A 309 -14.38 3.50 10.72
C ASP A 309 -12.97 3.63 10.13
N PHE A 310 -12.84 4.44 9.09
CA PHE A 310 -11.56 4.76 8.45
C PHE A 310 -10.89 5.96 9.13
N ASN A 311 -10.77 5.93 10.46
CA ASN A 311 -10.03 6.95 11.17
C ASN A 311 -8.59 6.48 11.43
N PRO A 312 -7.58 7.08 10.78
CA PRO A 312 -6.18 6.65 10.93
C PRO A 312 -5.63 6.88 12.35
N ASP A 313 -6.23 7.75 13.15
CA ASP A 313 -5.76 7.99 14.51
C ASP A 313 -6.11 6.83 15.45
N ILE A 314 -7.10 6.00 15.11
CA ILE A 314 -7.43 4.79 15.86
C ILE A 314 -6.26 3.81 15.84
N TRP A 315 -5.86 3.34 14.64
CA TRP A 315 -4.79 2.35 14.54
C TRP A 315 -3.44 2.87 15.06
N LYS A 316 -3.14 4.16 14.83
CA LYS A 316 -1.92 4.78 15.39
C LYS A 316 -1.94 4.79 16.92
N THR A 317 -3.09 5.13 17.52
CA THR A 317 -3.24 5.12 18.98
C THR A 317 -3.11 3.71 19.53
N ILE A 318 -3.73 2.70 18.88
CA ILE A 318 -3.63 1.30 19.30
C ILE A 318 -2.19 0.79 19.19
N LEU A 319 -1.50 1.01 18.07
CA LEU A 319 -0.10 0.60 17.90
C LEU A 319 0.85 1.26 18.91
N ARG A 320 0.51 2.45 19.41
CA ARG A 320 1.28 3.16 20.46
C ARG A 320 0.71 2.97 21.86
N ASN A 321 -0.26 2.07 22.04
CA ASN A 321 -0.79 1.73 23.34
C ASN A 321 0.14 0.73 24.05
N LYS A 322 0.51 1.01 25.31
CA LYS A 322 1.39 0.15 26.13
C LYS A 322 0.87 -1.27 26.32
N ASN A 323 -0.46 -1.46 26.17
CA ASN A 323 -1.13 -2.73 26.34
C ASN A 323 -1.35 -3.49 25.03
N THR A 324 -0.93 -2.93 23.88
CA THR A 324 -0.89 -3.70 22.64
C THR A 324 0.18 -4.78 22.78
N ASP A 325 -0.25 -6.02 22.62
CA ASP A 325 0.53 -7.21 22.93
C ASP A 325 0.88 -8.00 21.66
N VAL A 326 -0.09 -8.15 20.76
CA VAL A 326 0.08 -8.84 19.48
C VAL A 326 -0.53 -8.00 18.36
N VAL A 327 0.18 -7.90 17.25
CA VAL A 327 -0.30 -7.24 16.02
C VAL A 327 -0.34 -8.28 14.91
N CYS A 328 -1.53 -8.49 14.31
CA CYS A 328 -1.74 -9.49 13.27
C CYS A 328 -1.89 -8.84 11.89
N ILE A 329 -1.16 -9.35 10.91
CA ILE A 329 -1.23 -8.93 9.50
C ILE A 329 -1.47 -10.19 8.66
N PRO A 330 -2.71 -10.71 8.65
CA PRO A 330 -3.06 -12.01 8.08
C PRO A 330 -3.35 -11.95 6.58
N SER A 331 -2.73 -11.05 5.83
CA SER A 331 -3.02 -10.83 4.41
C SER A 331 -2.90 -12.13 3.60
N LEU A 332 -3.95 -12.46 2.84
CA LEU A 332 -3.98 -13.62 1.94
C LEU A 332 -3.39 -13.29 0.57
N MET A 333 -3.43 -12.01 0.21
CA MET A 333 -3.01 -11.54 -1.10
C MET A 333 -2.76 -10.03 -1.05
N ASP A 334 -1.51 -9.64 -0.85
CA ASP A 334 -1.11 -8.24 -0.85
C ASP A 334 0.36 -8.15 -1.31
N PRO A 335 0.64 -7.50 -2.45
CA PRO A 335 2.01 -7.43 -2.99
C PRO A 335 3.03 -6.87 -2.01
N PHE A 336 2.63 -5.86 -1.25
CA PHE A 336 3.42 -5.32 -0.15
C PHE A 336 2.54 -4.50 0.80
N PRO A 337 1.94 -5.09 1.83
CA PRO A 337 1.00 -4.41 2.71
C PRO A 337 1.68 -3.28 3.49
N HIS A 338 1.15 -2.06 3.36
CA HIS A 338 1.60 -0.91 4.16
C HIS A 338 1.46 -1.18 5.66
N THR A 339 0.44 -1.92 6.07
CA THR A 339 0.23 -2.33 7.47
C THR A 339 1.43 -3.05 8.06
N SER A 340 2.19 -3.82 7.26
CA SER A 340 3.42 -4.47 7.71
C SER A 340 4.49 -3.44 8.09
N ILE A 341 4.68 -2.41 7.27
CA ILE A 341 5.68 -1.36 7.53
C ILE A 341 5.22 -0.46 8.67
N GLU A 342 3.91 -0.18 8.75
CA GLU A 342 3.31 0.57 9.85
C GLU A 342 3.50 -0.17 11.17
N ALA A 343 3.19 -1.47 11.23
CA ALA A 343 3.44 -2.29 12.40
C ALA A 343 4.93 -2.24 12.80
N LYS A 344 5.82 -2.40 11.83
CA LYS A 344 7.27 -2.33 12.07
C LYS A 344 7.71 -0.96 12.59
N LEU A 345 7.26 0.14 11.97
CA LEU A 345 7.63 1.49 12.37
C LEU A 345 7.12 1.84 13.77
N PHE A 346 5.88 1.49 14.07
CA PHE A 346 5.24 1.83 15.34
C PHE A 346 5.66 0.90 16.49
N SER A 347 6.34 -0.24 16.22
CA SER A 347 6.89 -1.12 17.26
C SER A 347 8.05 -0.49 18.04
N ARG A 348 8.65 0.57 17.50
CA ARG A 348 9.79 1.24 18.12
C ARG A 348 9.47 1.65 19.57
N ASN A 349 10.28 1.15 20.52
CA ASN A 349 10.05 1.34 21.96
C ASN A 349 8.71 0.80 22.49
N MET A 350 8.07 -0.13 21.77
CA MET A 350 6.86 -0.86 22.20
C MET A 350 7.21 -2.31 22.51
N ASN A 351 6.24 -3.06 23.06
CA ASN A 351 6.47 -4.44 23.48
C ASN A 351 5.60 -5.46 22.73
N TYR A 352 4.91 -5.07 21.65
CA TYR A 352 4.09 -6.02 20.89
C TYR A 352 4.93 -6.84 19.92
N ILE A 353 4.42 -8.05 19.63
CA ILE A 353 4.95 -8.95 18.61
C ILE A 353 4.05 -8.91 17.38
N SER A 354 4.65 -8.84 16.20
CA SER A 354 3.92 -8.94 14.93
C SER A 354 3.82 -10.40 14.48
N ILE A 355 2.60 -10.85 14.15
CA ILE A 355 2.32 -12.10 13.44
C ILE A 355 1.94 -11.71 12.01
N ILE A 356 2.70 -12.18 11.02
CA ILE A 356 2.53 -11.79 9.63
C ILE A 356 2.31 -13.00 8.75
N SER A 357 1.58 -12.79 7.66
CA SER A 357 1.43 -13.80 6.63
C SER A 357 2.77 -14.17 5.99
N ASP A 358 3.01 -15.46 5.78
CA ASP A 358 4.16 -15.98 5.03
C ASP A 358 3.88 -16.17 3.53
N ILE A 359 2.63 -15.93 3.11
CA ILE A 359 2.17 -16.21 1.75
C ILE A 359 2.55 -15.08 0.78
N ASP A 360 2.58 -13.82 1.24
CA ASP A 360 2.65 -12.66 0.35
C ASP A 360 3.75 -11.66 0.72
N GLY A 361 3.68 -10.44 0.16
CA GLY A 361 4.69 -9.38 0.28
C GLY A 361 4.93 -8.87 1.71
N ALA A 362 4.12 -9.27 2.68
CA ALA A 362 4.36 -8.97 4.09
C ALA A 362 5.75 -9.43 4.56
N VAL A 363 6.27 -10.53 4.00
CA VAL A 363 7.61 -11.06 4.31
C VAL A 363 8.74 -10.11 3.91
N ASP A 364 8.52 -9.20 2.97
CA ASP A 364 9.52 -8.21 2.57
C ASP A 364 9.70 -7.09 3.62
N ALA A 365 8.74 -6.90 4.53
CA ALA A 365 8.83 -5.92 5.60
C ALA A 365 9.60 -6.44 6.83
N PHE A 366 9.69 -7.76 6.99
CA PHE A 366 10.33 -8.38 8.15
C PHE A 366 11.33 -9.44 7.71
N ASN A 367 12.53 -9.43 8.26
CA ASN A 367 13.47 -10.54 8.08
C ASN A 367 13.12 -11.71 9.00
N GLN A 368 13.75 -12.87 8.77
CA GLN A 368 13.62 -13.99 9.68
C GLN A 368 13.94 -13.57 11.12
N ASN A 369 13.10 -14.00 12.07
CA ASN A 369 13.22 -13.70 13.50
C ASN A 369 12.92 -12.23 13.93
N GLU A 370 12.37 -11.41 13.05
CA GLU A 370 11.83 -10.08 13.41
C GLU A 370 10.32 -10.10 13.67
N SER A 371 9.66 -11.19 13.35
CA SER A 371 8.24 -11.43 13.50
C SER A 371 7.93 -12.92 13.56
N ILE A 372 6.68 -13.26 13.82
CA ILE A 372 6.16 -14.64 13.72
C ILE A 372 5.47 -14.80 12.38
N TYR A 373 5.90 -15.81 11.62
CA TYR A 373 5.28 -16.12 10.33
C TYR A 373 4.18 -17.17 10.46
N VAL A 374 3.10 -17.01 9.69
CA VAL A 374 1.98 -17.95 9.65
C VAL A 374 1.35 -17.99 8.25
N ASP A 375 0.91 -19.19 7.82
CA ASP A 375 -0.10 -19.29 6.76
C ASP A 375 -1.48 -18.98 7.37
N PRO A 376 -2.11 -17.83 7.05
CA PRO A 376 -3.39 -17.46 7.66
C PRO A 376 -4.52 -18.45 7.34
N LYS A 377 -4.41 -19.21 6.24
CA LYS A 377 -5.40 -20.24 5.86
C LYS A 377 -5.41 -21.43 6.81
N ASN A 378 -4.31 -21.64 7.53
CA ASN A 378 -4.24 -22.64 8.59
C ASN A 378 -4.63 -22.00 9.93
N THR A 379 -5.93 -21.89 10.20
CA THR A 379 -6.48 -21.21 11.39
C THR A 379 -6.03 -21.87 12.69
N GLU A 380 -5.89 -23.20 12.73
CA GLU A 380 -5.38 -23.92 13.89
C GLU A 380 -3.93 -23.53 14.22
N MET A 381 -3.07 -23.45 13.21
CA MET A 381 -1.70 -22.99 13.42
C MET A 381 -1.66 -21.52 13.80
N PHE A 382 -2.54 -20.70 13.21
CA PHE A 382 -2.59 -19.28 13.50
C PHE A 382 -3.04 -19.03 14.95
N SER A 383 -4.05 -19.77 15.45
CA SER A 383 -4.47 -19.69 16.86
C SER A 383 -3.32 -20.04 17.81
N LYS A 384 -2.56 -21.12 17.53
CA LYS A 384 -1.36 -21.50 18.29
C LYS A 384 -0.28 -20.41 18.27
N LYS A 385 -0.10 -19.70 17.14
CA LYS A 385 0.86 -18.59 17.03
C LYS A 385 0.40 -17.37 17.83
N ILE A 386 -0.91 -17.07 17.85
CA ILE A 386 -1.49 -16.02 18.71
C ILE A 386 -1.21 -16.32 20.18
N LEU A 387 -1.52 -17.55 20.63
CA LEU A 387 -1.26 -18.00 22.00
C LEU A 387 0.23 -17.87 22.34
N TRP A 388 1.10 -18.39 21.49
CA TRP A 388 2.54 -18.32 21.70
C TRP A 388 3.04 -16.88 21.80
N ALA A 389 2.59 -15.98 20.91
CA ALA A 389 2.96 -14.58 20.95
C ALA A 389 2.49 -13.90 22.24
N ALA A 390 1.22 -14.13 22.64
CA ALA A 390 0.63 -13.52 23.82
C ALA A 390 1.22 -14.02 25.15
N THR A 391 1.74 -15.26 25.19
CA THR A 391 2.35 -15.87 26.38
C THR A 391 3.87 -15.92 26.35
N MET A 392 4.48 -15.30 25.33
CA MET A 392 5.92 -15.31 25.13
C MET A 392 6.66 -14.65 26.30
N GLU A 393 7.71 -15.29 26.79
CA GLU A 393 8.60 -14.76 27.81
C GLU A 393 9.26 -13.45 27.36
N MET A 394 9.36 -12.49 28.27
CA MET A 394 9.82 -11.12 27.97
C MET A 394 11.20 -11.07 27.29
N TYR A 395 12.12 -11.96 27.65
CA TYR A 395 13.47 -11.95 27.04
C TYR A 395 13.42 -12.36 25.55
N LYS A 396 12.63 -13.39 25.20
CA LYS A 396 12.45 -13.81 23.79
C LYS A 396 11.72 -12.73 22.98
N ARG A 397 10.70 -12.12 23.59
CA ARG A 397 9.98 -11.00 23.01
C ARG A 397 10.93 -9.83 22.70
N ARG A 398 11.80 -9.49 23.65
CA ARG A 398 12.79 -8.43 23.49
C ARG A 398 13.77 -8.70 22.35
N GLU A 399 14.27 -9.92 22.22
CA GLU A 399 15.13 -10.31 21.10
C GLU A 399 14.49 -10.04 19.73
N ILE A 400 13.20 -10.38 19.55
CA ILE A 400 12.46 -10.15 18.29
C ILE A 400 12.33 -8.65 18.04
N ILE A 401 11.97 -7.88 19.08
CA ILE A 401 11.79 -6.43 18.99
C ILE A 401 13.10 -5.73 18.65
N ASP A 402 14.20 -6.08 19.29
CA ASP A 402 15.50 -5.46 19.05
C ASP A 402 15.99 -5.71 17.62
N ARG A 403 15.78 -6.91 17.08
CA ARG A 403 16.07 -7.22 15.68
C ARG A 403 15.22 -6.39 14.73
N ASN A 404 13.93 -6.25 15.04
CA ASN A 404 13.00 -5.43 14.26
C ASN A 404 13.42 -3.95 14.28
N GLU A 405 13.79 -3.40 15.45
CA GLU A 405 14.24 -2.01 15.58
C GLU A 405 15.54 -1.74 14.80
N ALA A 406 16.45 -2.70 14.72
CA ALA A 406 17.71 -2.55 14.01
C ALA A 406 17.54 -2.33 12.49
N THR A 407 16.46 -2.86 11.91
CA THR A 407 16.25 -2.83 10.45
C THR A 407 15.21 -1.79 9.99
N ILE A 408 14.49 -1.16 10.94
CA ILE A 408 13.39 -0.24 10.61
C ILE A 408 13.83 0.93 9.71
N GLY A 409 15.07 1.39 9.89
CA GLY A 409 15.62 2.52 9.12
C GLY A 409 15.66 2.29 7.60
N SER A 410 15.72 1.01 7.17
CA SER A 410 15.71 0.63 5.75
C SER A 410 14.36 0.86 5.05
N PHE A 411 13.30 1.13 5.80
CA PHE A 411 11.95 1.40 5.29
C PHE A 411 11.60 2.89 5.27
N ASN A 412 12.57 3.78 5.46
CA ASN A 412 12.34 5.21 5.25
C ASN A 412 12.23 5.52 3.76
N PHE A 413 10.99 5.76 3.30
CA PHE A 413 10.69 5.95 1.87
C PHE A 413 11.41 7.15 1.26
N LEU A 414 11.68 8.19 2.02
CA LEU A 414 12.46 9.34 1.54
C LEU A 414 13.84 8.89 1.06
N LYS A 415 14.58 8.11 1.86
CA LYS A 415 15.91 7.61 1.50
C LYS A 415 15.86 6.59 0.37
N ILE A 416 14.85 5.70 0.40
CA ILE A 416 14.63 4.70 -0.65
C ILE A 416 14.40 5.39 -1.98
N PHE A 417 13.51 6.39 -2.01
CA PHE A 417 13.14 7.08 -3.25
C PHE A 417 14.25 8.02 -3.75
N GLU A 418 14.99 8.64 -2.85
CA GLU A 418 16.20 9.40 -3.22
C GLU A 418 17.24 8.52 -3.94
N PHE A 419 17.51 7.32 -3.39
CA PHE A 419 18.41 6.36 -4.01
C PHE A 419 17.87 5.89 -5.38
N PHE A 420 16.59 5.60 -5.46
CA PHE A 420 15.90 5.21 -6.70
C PHE A 420 16.07 6.30 -7.78
N LEU A 421 15.87 7.55 -7.45
CA LEU A 421 16.05 8.65 -8.40
C LEU A 421 17.51 8.76 -8.89
N LYS A 422 18.51 8.49 -8.06
CA LYS A 422 19.92 8.47 -8.47
C LYS A 422 20.24 7.38 -9.50
N ILE A 423 19.47 6.28 -9.52
CA ILE A 423 19.63 5.19 -10.48
C ILE A 423 18.96 5.53 -11.82
N TYR A 424 17.79 6.15 -11.78
CA TYR A 424 16.92 6.29 -12.94
C TYR A 424 16.88 7.70 -13.55
N LEU A 425 17.30 8.70 -12.83
CA LEU A 425 17.46 10.08 -13.29
C LEU A 425 18.94 10.48 -13.37
#